data_350b7270292d6ba8feb621dacd768d9b
#
_entry.id   350b7270292d6ba8feb621dacd768d9b
#
_cell.length_a   1.000
_cell.length_b   1.000
_cell.length_c   1.000
_cell.angle_alpha   90.00
_cell.angle_beta   90.00
_cell.angle_gamma   90.00
#
_symmetry.space_group_name_H-M   'P 1'
#
loop_
_entity.id
_entity.type
_entity.pdbx_description
1 polymer ?
#
loop_
_entity_poly.entity_id
_entity_poly.type
_entity_poly.pdbx_seq_one_letter_code
_entity_poly.pdbx_strand_id
1 'polypeptide(L)'
;MGMTVRDTTMLYLSQMMGKPVVDTQGEKIGTISDLAISTGEVFPRITSLAFQGPGKVPFMISWRKYVDTFDEDGITLNAEAHDIRFSYLQPDEVLLARDLLNRQIVDTQGLKVVRVNDLKLSVSGSQLRLLGAEVGVRGILRGLASWLERAVVAVAKAFGKKIDEQIIAWNYMDLLDRDLSEVQLSVTHKRLDELHPADVADILEQLDPQQRANVFQHLDDAQATEAISEMDDEYQADFIEDLDDARAAGLLGDMDPDDAADIVRDLSYEKAETLLRLMGVEDATEIRRQIGRAHV
;
A
#
# COMPACT_ATOMS: atom_id res chain seq x y z
N MET A 1 -26.86 -0.29 34.17
CA MET A 1 -26.90 1.14 33.81
C MET A 1 -26.47 1.18 32.36
N GLY A 2 -27.41 1.54 31.47
CA GLY A 2 -27.27 1.23 30.04
C GLY A 2 -26.23 2.09 29.37
N MET A 3 -25.30 1.42 28.71
CA MET A 3 -24.38 2.02 27.74
C MET A 3 -25.21 2.37 26.50
N THR A 4 -25.41 3.66 26.27
CA THR A 4 -25.99 4.16 25.03
C THR A 4 -24.98 3.87 23.93
N VAL A 5 -25.31 2.91 23.06
CA VAL A 5 -24.59 2.66 21.81
C VAL A 5 -24.75 3.95 20.99
N ARG A 6 -23.75 4.82 21.04
CA ARG A 6 -23.58 5.83 19.99
C ARG A 6 -23.22 5.08 18.72
N ASP A 7 -23.94 5.41 17.66
CA ASP A 7 -23.77 4.92 16.31
C ASP A 7 -22.29 4.70 15.96
N THR A 8 -22.01 3.66 15.15
CA THR A 8 -20.70 3.26 14.67
C THR A 8 -19.79 4.47 14.46
N THR A 9 -19.01 4.78 15.48
CA THR A 9 -18.15 5.98 15.44
C THR A 9 -16.99 5.67 14.54
N MET A 10 -16.84 6.44 13.46
CA MET A 10 -15.68 6.36 12.58
C MET A 10 -14.61 7.28 13.12
N LEU A 11 -13.39 6.77 13.25
CA LEU A 11 -12.19 7.51 13.64
C LEU A 11 -11.19 7.53 12.49
N TYR A 12 -10.31 8.50 12.50
CA TYR A 12 -9.18 8.56 11.60
C TYR A 12 -7.88 8.47 12.38
N LEU A 13 -6.88 7.81 11.81
CA LEU A 13 -5.59 7.64 12.48
C LEU A 13 -4.99 9.00 12.88
N SER A 14 -5.03 9.99 11.97
CA SER A 14 -4.53 11.34 12.22
C SER A 14 -5.19 12.05 13.41
N GLN A 15 -6.43 11.71 13.76
CA GLN A 15 -7.14 12.28 14.92
C GLN A 15 -6.63 11.71 16.24
N MET A 16 -6.15 10.46 16.22
CA MET A 16 -5.65 9.76 17.41
C MET A 16 -4.17 10.05 17.66
N MET A 17 -3.38 10.28 16.60
CA MET A 17 -1.94 10.52 16.73
C MET A 17 -1.62 11.71 17.63
N GLY A 18 -0.62 11.53 18.52
CA GLY A 18 -0.21 12.56 19.47
C GLY A 18 -1.14 12.78 20.66
N LYS A 19 -2.27 12.09 20.73
CA LYS A 19 -3.22 12.17 21.84
C LYS A 19 -2.69 11.47 23.09
N PRO A 20 -3.17 11.82 24.29
CA PRO A 20 -2.70 11.24 25.53
C PRO A 20 -3.08 9.77 25.66
N VAL A 21 -2.20 9.01 26.29
CA VAL A 21 -2.48 7.70 26.87
C VAL A 21 -2.47 7.87 28.39
N VAL A 22 -3.59 7.54 29.03
CA VAL A 22 -3.76 7.69 30.48
C VAL A 22 -4.04 6.33 31.13
N ASP A 23 -3.61 6.16 32.36
CA ASP A 23 -3.84 4.97 33.15
C ASP A 23 -5.19 4.98 33.88
N THR A 24 -5.46 3.99 34.73
CA THR A 24 -6.70 3.89 35.54
C THR A 24 -6.89 5.03 36.54
N GLN A 25 -5.84 5.73 36.90
CA GLN A 25 -5.88 6.88 37.82
C GLN A 25 -6.07 8.21 37.06
N GLY A 26 -6.11 8.17 35.72
CA GLY A 26 -6.14 9.35 34.87
C GLY A 26 -4.77 10.03 34.71
N GLU A 27 -3.69 9.38 35.16
CA GLU A 27 -2.35 9.89 34.99
C GLU A 27 -1.88 9.67 33.56
N LYS A 28 -1.34 10.74 32.94
CA LYS A 28 -0.80 10.65 31.58
C LYS A 28 0.53 9.91 31.57
N ILE A 29 0.56 8.73 30.96
CA ILE A 29 1.77 7.91 30.82
C ILE A 29 2.51 8.11 29.52
N GLY A 30 1.86 8.72 28.51
CA GLY A 30 2.49 8.98 27.21
C GLY A 30 1.57 9.63 26.20
N THR A 31 2.01 9.60 24.95
CA THR A 31 1.24 10.06 23.76
C THR A 31 1.27 9.02 22.68
N ILE A 32 0.14 8.80 22.02
CA ILE A 32 -0.01 7.83 20.92
C ILE A 32 1.00 8.18 19.80
N SER A 33 1.83 7.23 19.44
CA SER A 33 2.81 7.36 18.34
C SER A 33 2.47 6.49 17.14
N ASP A 34 1.80 5.35 17.33
CA ASP A 34 1.33 4.48 16.25
C ASP A 34 0.32 3.43 16.75
N LEU A 35 -0.34 2.76 15.82
CA LEU A 35 -1.20 1.60 16.06
C LEU A 35 -0.74 0.45 15.16
N ALA A 36 -0.72 -0.78 15.67
CA ALA A 36 -0.40 -1.95 14.86
C ALA A 36 -1.66 -2.77 14.52
N ILE A 37 -1.64 -3.36 13.34
CA ILE A 37 -2.62 -4.35 12.87
C ILE A 37 -1.92 -5.66 12.54
N SER A 38 -2.64 -6.79 12.62
CA SER A 38 -2.24 -8.06 12.00
C SER A 38 -2.85 -8.16 10.60
N THR A 39 -2.05 -8.51 9.60
CA THR A 39 -2.41 -8.40 8.17
C THR A 39 -3.35 -9.51 7.66
N GLY A 40 -3.65 -10.53 8.45
CA GLY A 40 -4.40 -11.72 8.00
C GLY A 40 -5.93 -11.59 7.90
N GLU A 41 -6.53 -10.43 8.22
CA GLU A 41 -7.99 -10.24 8.22
C GLU A 41 -8.42 -9.27 7.11
N VAL A 42 -9.63 -9.47 6.55
CA VAL A 42 -10.24 -8.55 5.54
C VAL A 42 -10.43 -7.13 6.09
N PHE A 43 -10.75 -7.01 7.39
CA PHE A 43 -10.77 -5.74 8.13
C PHE A 43 -9.95 -5.95 9.41
N PRO A 44 -8.63 -5.75 9.33
CA PRO A 44 -7.73 -6.11 10.42
C PRO A 44 -8.03 -5.31 11.69
N ARG A 45 -7.90 -6.01 12.81
CA ARG A 45 -8.05 -5.42 14.14
C ARG A 45 -6.76 -4.72 14.55
N ILE A 46 -6.91 -3.65 15.33
CA ILE A 46 -5.78 -3.12 16.06
C ILE A 46 -5.36 -4.15 17.11
N THR A 47 -4.09 -4.54 17.06
CA THR A 47 -3.48 -5.56 17.94
C THR A 47 -2.60 -4.95 19.00
N SER A 48 -1.91 -3.86 18.66
CA SER A 48 -0.96 -3.20 19.55
C SER A 48 -1.07 -1.67 19.50
N LEU A 49 -0.82 -1.04 20.64
CA LEU A 49 -0.70 0.41 20.80
C LEU A 49 0.78 0.76 21.01
N ALA A 50 1.31 1.61 20.14
CA ALA A 50 2.61 2.24 20.33
C ALA A 50 2.43 3.67 20.85
N PHE A 51 3.18 4.04 21.88
CA PHE A 51 3.14 5.39 22.45
C PHE A 51 4.53 5.84 22.92
N GLN A 52 4.70 7.15 23.00
CA GLN A 52 5.92 7.77 23.55
C GLN A 52 5.66 8.17 24.99
N GLY A 53 6.41 7.59 25.91
CA GLY A 53 6.41 7.94 27.32
C GLY A 53 7.34 9.11 27.65
N PRO A 54 7.65 9.31 28.94
CA PRO A 54 8.58 10.35 29.40
C PRO A 54 9.93 10.26 28.67
N GLY A 55 10.49 11.40 28.33
CA GLY A 55 11.75 11.47 27.57
C GLY A 55 11.64 11.00 26.11
N LYS A 56 10.44 10.87 25.55
CA LYS A 56 10.17 10.36 24.19
C LYS A 56 10.61 8.91 23.97
N VAL A 57 10.70 8.13 25.05
CA VAL A 57 11.02 6.70 24.96
C VAL A 57 9.83 5.96 24.33
N PRO A 58 10.03 5.18 23.25
CA PRO A 58 8.96 4.43 22.62
C PRO A 58 8.59 3.19 23.43
N PHE A 59 7.30 2.97 23.61
CA PHE A 59 6.73 1.79 24.23
C PHE A 59 5.64 1.19 23.34
N MET A 60 5.47 -0.12 23.44
CA MET A 60 4.38 -0.85 22.78
C MET A 60 3.71 -1.77 23.78
N ILE A 61 2.37 -1.85 23.69
CA ILE A 61 1.55 -2.71 24.54
C ILE A 61 0.45 -3.39 23.71
N SER A 62 -0.04 -4.53 24.20
CA SER A 62 -1.16 -5.23 23.57
C SER A 62 -2.45 -4.41 23.73
N TRP A 63 -3.10 -4.11 22.62
CA TRP A 63 -4.40 -3.41 22.60
C TRP A 63 -5.44 -4.13 23.44
N ARG A 64 -5.69 -5.39 23.12
CA ARG A 64 -6.72 -6.21 23.76
C ARG A 64 -6.55 -6.34 25.27
N LYS A 65 -5.29 -6.31 25.75
CA LYS A 65 -5.00 -6.54 27.15
C LYS A 65 -5.13 -5.29 28.00
N TYR A 66 -4.76 -4.13 27.44
CA TYR A 66 -4.57 -2.92 28.23
C TYR A 66 -5.48 -1.75 27.87
N VAL A 67 -6.08 -1.72 26.66
CA VAL A 67 -6.96 -0.61 26.27
C VAL A 67 -8.38 -0.87 26.77
N ASP A 68 -8.91 0.07 27.55
CA ASP A 68 -10.26 0.07 28.09
C ASP A 68 -11.20 0.92 27.22
N THR A 69 -10.88 2.19 27.05
CA THR A 69 -11.65 3.13 26.22
C THR A 69 -10.74 3.94 25.32
N PHE A 70 -11.30 4.39 24.20
CA PHE A 70 -10.58 5.19 23.21
C PHE A 70 -11.54 6.04 22.39
N ASP A 71 -11.11 7.24 22.03
CA ASP A 71 -11.81 8.18 21.17
C ASP A 71 -10.83 9.14 20.48
N GLU A 72 -11.34 10.25 19.91
CA GLU A 72 -10.51 11.31 19.30
C GLU A 72 -9.72 12.15 20.32
N ASP A 73 -9.99 12.02 21.61
CA ASP A 73 -9.30 12.74 22.67
C ASP A 73 -8.15 11.95 23.30
N GLY A 74 -8.16 10.62 23.18
CA GLY A 74 -7.09 9.77 23.67
C GLY A 74 -7.47 8.33 23.97
N ILE A 75 -6.61 7.66 24.71
CA ILE A 75 -6.76 6.26 25.12
C ILE A 75 -6.64 6.15 26.63
N THR A 76 -7.60 5.48 27.25
CA THR A 76 -7.54 5.10 28.67
C THR A 76 -7.21 3.61 28.80
N LEU A 77 -6.27 3.30 29.65
CA LEU A 77 -5.86 1.93 29.94
C LEU A 77 -6.62 1.36 31.14
N ASN A 78 -6.72 0.04 31.23
CA ASN A 78 -7.33 -0.69 32.34
C ASN A 78 -6.31 -1.12 33.41
N ALA A 79 -5.09 -0.59 33.40
CA ALA A 79 -3.99 -0.89 34.30
C ALA A 79 -3.25 0.38 34.72
N GLU A 80 -2.61 0.35 35.88
CA GLU A 80 -1.69 1.40 36.30
C GLU A 80 -0.34 1.27 35.59
N ALA A 81 0.40 2.36 35.44
CA ALA A 81 1.63 2.42 34.68
C ALA A 81 2.67 1.33 35.09
N HIS A 82 2.73 1.00 36.40
CA HIS A 82 3.68 0.01 36.90
C HIS A 82 3.29 -1.45 36.65
N ASP A 83 2.02 -1.73 36.31
CA ASP A 83 1.51 -3.06 36.00
C ASP A 83 1.55 -3.41 34.51
N ILE A 84 1.93 -2.44 33.67
CA ILE A 84 1.99 -2.60 32.22
C ILE A 84 3.20 -3.44 31.84
N ARG A 85 2.97 -4.51 31.09
CA ARG A 85 4.03 -5.27 30.42
C ARG A 85 4.12 -4.85 28.97
N PHE A 86 5.30 -4.38 28.59
CA PHE A 86 5.60 -3.98 27.22
C PHE A 86 5.69 -5.20 26.31
N SER A 87 5.34 -5.00 25.03
CA SER A 87 5.45 -5.97 23.95
C SER A 87 6.35 -5.41 22.85
N TYR A 88 6.63 -6.26 21.87
CA TYR A 88 7.36 -5.90 20.66
C TYR A 88 6.46 -6.17 19.46
N LEU A 89 6.72 -5.47 18.36
CA LEU A 89 6.04 -5.70 17.09
C LEU A 89 6.23 -7.17 16.67
N GLN A 90 5.13 -7.85 16.38
CA GLN A 90 5.18 -9.23 15.91
C GLN A 90 5.48 -9.27 14.40
N PRO A 91 6.00 -10.40 13.87
CA PRO A 91 6.35 -10.51 12.45
C PRO A 91 5.18 -10.31 11.48
N ASP A 92 3.94 -10.57 11.93
CA ASP A 92 2.70 -10.40 11.18
C ASP A 92 2.01 -9.05 11.44
N GLU A 93 2.61 -8.17 12.24
CA GLU A 93 2.08 -6.85 12.57
C GLU A 93 2.71 -5.75 11.71
N VAL A 94 1.87 -4.81 11.28
CA VAL A 94 2.23 -3.60 10.52
C VAL A 94 1.82 -2.37 11.31
N LEU A 95 2.69 -1.38 11.40
CA LEU A 95 2.43 -0.09 12.04
C LEU A 95 1.75 0.87 11.06
N LEU A 96 0.58 1.37 11.42
CA LEU A 96 -0.27 2.16 10.53
C LEU A 96 0.38 3.49 10.10
N ALA A 97 0.97 4.24 11.04
CA ALA A 97 1.56 5.52 10.72
C ALA A 97 2.93 5.37 10.04
N ARG A 98 3.79 4.47 10.54
CA ARG A 98 5.13 4.27 9.99
C ARG A 98 5.10 3.63 8.60
N ASP A 99 4.27 2.60 8.44
CA ASP A 99 4.36 1.67 7.30
C ASP A 99 3.32 1.94 6.21
N LEU A 100 2.19 2.61 6.54
CA LEU A 100 1.11 2.88 5.59
C LEU A 100 0.89 4.36 5.30
N LEU A 101 0.97 5.24 6.31
CA LEU A 101 0.66 6.65 6.13
C LEU A 101 1.71 7.32 5.23
N ASN A 102 1.25 8.11 4.25
CA ASN A 102 2.06 8.76 3.22
C ASN A 102 2.76 7.81 2.21
N ARG A 103 2.49 6.51 2.27
CA ARG A 103 3.00 5.54 1.30
C ARG A 103 2.13 5.50 0.04
N GLN A 104 2.71 5.04 -1.05
CA GLN A 104 1.99 4.72 -2.27
C GLN A 104 1.45 3.29 -2.19
N ILE A 105 0.23 3.13 -2.66
CA ILE A 105 -0.47 1.86 -2.76
C ILE A 105 -1.09 1.71 -4.14
N VAL A 106 -1.26 0.47 -4.58
CA VAL A 106 -2.10 0.16 -5.73
C VAL A 106 -3.54 0.01 -5.26
N ASP A 107 -4.43 0.76 -5.88
CA ASP A 107 -5.87 0.56 -5.79
C ASP A 107 -6.27 -0.49 -6.83
N THR A 108 -6.37 -1.76 -6.42
CA THR A 108 -6.70 -2.87 -7.33
C THR A 108 -8.13 -2.85 -7.86
N GLN A 109 -9.00 -1.99 -7.32
CA GLN A 109 -10.35 -1.79 -7.84
C GLN A 109 -10.41 -0.63 -8.84
N GLY A 110 -9.69 0.46 -8.56
CA GLY A 110 -9.64 1.64 -9.43
C GLY A 110 -8.45 1.64 -10.38
N LEU A 111 -7.63 0.58 -10.39
CA LEU A 111 -6.47 0.36 -11.28
C LEU A 111 -5.57 1.59 -11.35
N LYS A 112 -5.13 2.07 -10.19
CA LYS A 112 -4.28 3.27 -10.11
C LYS A 112 -3.40 3.27 -8.88
N VAL A 113 -2.29 3.95 -9.01
CA VAL A 113 -1.38 4.22 -7.89
C VAL A 113 -1.79 5.49 -7.18
N VAL A 114 -1.96 5.40 -5.86
CA VAL A 114 -2.40 6.52 -5.03
C VAL A 114 -1.62 6.60 -3.74
N ARG A 115 -1.58 7.78 -3.13
CA ARG A 115 -0.93 7.99 -1.83
C ARG A 115 -1.94 7.89 -0.70
N VAL A 116 -1.59 7.16 0.35
CA VAL A 116 -2.35 7.11 1.61
C VAL A 116 -2.20 8.43 2.36
N ASN A 117 -3.27 9.20 2.44
CA ASN A 117 -3.29 10.50 3.12
C ASN A 117 -3.77 10.39 4.57
N ASP A 118 -4.62 9.41 4.86
CA ASP A 118 -5.10 9.07 6.20
C ASP A 118 -5.64 7.63 6.21
N LEU A 119 -5.89 7.08 7.39
CA LEU A 119 -6.46 5.74 7.55
C LEU A 119 -7.77 5.81 8.33
N LYS A 120 -8.82 5.23 7.76
CA LYS A 120 -10.16 5.18 8.34
C LYS A 120 -10.32 3.94 9.21
N LEU A 121 -10.75 4.18 10.43
CA LEU A 121 -10.92 3.16 11.46
C LEU A 121 -12.39 3.08 11.88
N SER A 122 -12.88 1.89 12.17
CA SER A 122 -14.22 1.62 12.68
C SER A 122 -14.17 1.11 14.10
N VAL A 123 -15.00 1.68 14.95
CA VAL A 123 -15.20 1.23 16.32
C VAL A 123 -16.29 0.15 16.35
N SER A 124 -15.99 -1.02 16.89
CA SER A 124 -16.95 -2.10 17.12
C SER A 124 -16.79 -2.64 18.55
N GLY A 125 -17.59 -2.12 19.45
CA GLY A 125 -17.45 -2.39 20.89
C GLY A 125 -16.11 -1.89 21.43
N SER A 126 -15.31 -2.76 22.02
CA SER A 126 -13.94 -2.47 22.50
C SER A 126 -12.87 -2.67 21.41
N GLN A 127 -13.26 -3.01 20.19
CA GLN A 127 -12.33 -3.26 19.09
C GLN A 127 -12.29 -2.10 18.11
N LEU A 128 -11.09 -1.77 17.68
CA LEU A 128 -10.83 -0.83 16.59
C LEU A 128 -10.33 -1.62 15.39
N ARG A 129 -10.91 -1.35 14.20
CA ARG A 129 -10.57 -2.06 12.95
C ARG A 129 -10.21 -1.09 11.85
N LEU A 130 -9.23 -1.44 11.04
CA LEU A 130 -8.91 -0.70 9.83
C LEU A 130 -9.94 -1.03 8.75
N LEU A 131 -10.59 0.01 8.21
CA LEU A 131 -11.53 -0.09 7.09
C LEU A 131 -10.84 0.12 5.74
N GLY A 132 -9.94 1.09 5.68
CA GLY A 132 -9.26 1.44 4.44
C GLY A 132 -8.46 2.74 4.54
N ALA A 133 -7.86 3.10 3.40
CA ALA A 133 -7.08 4.32 3.27
C ALA A 133 -7.89 5.46 2.65
N GLU A 134 -7.75 6.65 3.18
CA GLU A 134 -8.19 7.85 2.51
C GLU A 134 -7.07 8.40 1.63
N VAL A 135 -7.37 8.53 0.34
CA VAL A 135 -6.44 8.99 -0.70
C VAL A 135 -6.82 10.37 -1.25
N GLY A 136 -7.93 10.93 -0.76
CA GLY A 136 -8.45 12.23 -1.17
C GLY A 136 -7.83 13.41 -0.41
N VAL A 137 -8.18 14.62 -0.87
CA VAL A 137 -7.73 15.90 -0.28
C VAL A 137 -8.13 16.05 1.19
N ARG A 138 -9.26 15.47 1.61
CA ARG A 138 -9.73 15.54 3.00
C ARG A 138 -8.75 14.93 3.99
N GLY A 139 -8.11 13.79 3.63
CA GLY A 139 -7.08 13.17 4.45
C GLY A 139 -5.87 14.08 4.66
N ILE A 140 -5.42 14.77 3.62
CA ILE A 140 -4.32 15.75 3.71
C ILE A 140 -4.69 16.88 4.68
N LEU A 141 -5.88 17.47 4.53
CA LEU A 141 -6.32 18.57 5.37
C LEU A 141 -6.45 18.17 6.85
N ARG A 142 -6.94 16.95 7.10
CA ARG A 142 -7.08 16.39 8.45
C ARG A 142 -5.72 16.11 9.09
N GLY A 143 -4.77 15.58 8.32
CA GLY A 143 -3.40 15.34 8.76
C GLY A 143 -2.65 16.62 9.14
N LEU A 144 -2.97 17.76 8.50
CA LEU A 144 -2.43 19.08 8.87
C LEU A 144 -3.09 19.63 10.14
N ALA A 145 -4.41 19.69 10.18
CA ALA A 145 -5.20 20.04 11.35
C ALA A 145 -6.69 19.76 11.11
N SER A 146 -7.34 19.09 12.03
CA SER A 146 -8.76 18.71 11.90
C SER A 146 -9.72 19.89 11.77
N TRP A 147 -9.38 21.07 12.28
CA TRP A 147 -10.15 22.29 12.08
C TRP A 147 -10.06 22.82 10.64
N LEU A 148 -8.92 22.62 9.97
CA LEU A 148 -8.70 23.01 8.57
C LEU A 148 -9.62 22.22 7.64
N GLU A 149 -9.73 20.92 7.83
CA GLU A 149 -10.68 20.10 7.07
C GLU A 149 -12.10 20.63 7.23
N ARG A 150 -12.55 20.85 8.47
CA ARG A 150 -13.90 21.37 8.76
C ARG A 150 -14.14 22.73 8.12
N ALA A 151 -13.17 23.63 8.18
CA ALA A 151 -13.28 24.95 7.57
C ALA A 151 -13.38 24.88 6.04
N VAL A 152 -12.49 24.10 5.39
CA VAL A 152 -12.49 23.96 3.92
C VAL A 152 -13.75 23.27 3.41
N VAL A 153 -14.23 22.22 4.10
CA VAL A 153 -15.48 21.53 3.75
C VAL A 153 -16.68 22.47 3.90
N ALA A 154 -16.72 23.28 4.97
CA ALA A 154 -17.80 24.25 5.19
C ALA A 154 -17.82 25.34 4.10
N VAL A 155 -16.65 25.87 3.72
CA VAL A 155 -16.50 26.85 2.65
C VAL A 155 -16.91 26.24 1.30
N ALA A 156 -16.41 25.05 0.96
CA ALA A 156 -16.79 24.37 -0.27
C ALA A 156 -18.30 24.13 -0.37
N LYS A 157 -18.92 23.71 0.73
CA LYS A 157 -20.38 23.53 0.82
C LYS A 157 -21.16 24.84 0.61
N ALA A 158 -20.65 25.97 1.14
CA ALA A 158 -21.25 27.30 0.93
C ALA A 158 -21.20 27.71 -0.56
N PHE A 159 -20.20 27.25 -1.32
CA PHE A 159 -20.08 27.44 -2.77
C PHE A 159 -20.74 26.35 -3.61
N GLY A 160 -21.55 25.46 -3.00
CA GLY A 160 -22.26 24.39 -3.70
C GLY A 160 -21.34 23.22 -4.17
N LYS A 161 -20.07 23.18 -3.73
CA LYS A 161 -19.13 22.10 -4.02
C LYS A 161 -19.10 21.09 -2.88
N LYS A 162 -19.19 19.81 -3.21
CA LYS A 162 -18.93 18.70 -2.28
C LYS A 162 -17.48 18.25 -2.44
N ILE A 163 -16.78 18.11 -1.34
CA ILE A 163 -15.51 17.43 -1.27
C ILE A 163 -15.81 16.06 -0.66
N ASP A 164 -15.90 15.05 -1.51
CA ASP A 164 -16.20 13.68 -1.07
C ASP A 164 -14.95 13.02 -0.48
N GLU A 165 -15.17 12.07 0.43
CA GLU A 165 -14.12 11.19 0.93
C GLU A 165 -13.80 10.16 -0.16
N GLN A 166 -12.52 9.99 -0.45
CA GLN A 166 -12.04 8.94 -1.36
C GLN A 166 -11.38 7.87 -0.52
N ILE A 167 -12.12 6.81 -0.22
CA ILE A 167 -11.66 5.72 0.63
C ILE A 167 -11.53 4.47 -0.23
N ILE A 168 -10.33 3.90 -0.21
CA ILE A 168 -10.04 2.57 -0.75
C ILE A 168 -10.12 1.60 0.41
N ALA A 169 -11.01 0.62 0.32
CA ALA A 169 -11.14 -0.37 1.37
C ALA A 169 -9.85 -1.21 1.47
N TRP A 170 -9.47 -1.60 2.69
CA TRP A 170 -8.24 -2.33 2.97
C TRP A 170 -8.03 -3.53 2.04
N ASN A 171 -9.11 -4.23 1.72
CA ASN A 171 -9.07 -5.39 0.85
C ASN A 171 -8.81 -5.10 -0.65
N TYR A 172 -8.72 -3.87 -1.07
CA TYR A 172 -8.38 -3.44 -2.42
C TYR A 172 -7.07 -2.64 -2.48
N MET A 173 -6.28 -2.70 -1.40
CA MET A 173 -5.00 -2.01 -1.29
C MET A 173 -3.86 -2.99 -1.47
N ASP A 174 -2.92 -2.64 -2.30
CA ASP A 174 -1.64 -3.32 -2.42
C ASP A 174 -0.48 -2.37 -2.07
N LEU A 175 0.50 -2.85 -1.35
CA LEU A 175 1.60 -2.04 -0.84
C LEU A 175 2.82 -2.19 -1.73
N LEU A 176 3.34 -1.07 -2.22
CA LEU A 176 4.46 -0.99 -3.16
C LEU A 176 5.84 -0.95 -2.50
N ASP A 177 5.92 -0.90 -1.18
CA ASP A 177 7.17 -0.62 -0.49
C ASP A 177 7.96 -1.89 -0.12
N ARG A 178 9.26 -1.87 -0.44
CA ARG A 178 10.20 -2.99 -0.28
C ARG A 178 10.39 -3.45 1.17
N ASP A 179 10.30 -2.52 2.13
CA ASP A 179 10.56 -2.81 3.54
C ASP A 179 9.44 -3.65 4.19
N LEU A 180 8.26 -3.70 3.56
CA LEU A 180 7.13 -4.50 4.02
C LEU A 180 7.05 -5.88 3.34
N SER A 181 7.80 -6.11 2.28
CA SER A 181 7.82 -7.40 1.57
C SER A 181 8.48 -8.52 2.38
N GLU A 182 9.30 -8.21 3.39
CA GLU A 182 9.81 -9.20 4.35
C GLU A 182 8.75 -9.63 5.40
N VAL A 183 7.79 -8.77 5.68
CA VAL A 183 6.59 -9.16 6.43
C VAL A 183 5.62 -9.72 5.40
N GLN A 184 5.60 -11.05 5.23
CA GLN A 184 4.74 -11.77 4.31
C GLN A 184 3.32 -11.18 4.28
N LEU A 185 3.10 -10.21 3.43
CA LEU A 185 1.79 -9.78 2.98
C LEU A 185 1.24 -10.86 2.02
N SER A 186 1.16 -12.10 2.51
CA SER A 186 0.70 -13.26 1.74
C SER A 186 -0.74 -13.13 1.20
N VAL A 187 -1.44 -12.06 1.58
CA VAL A 187 -2.78 -11.74 1.07
C VAL A 187 -2.71 -10.83 -0.16
N THR A 188 -1.62 -10.10 -0.34
CA THR A 188 -1.50 -8.99 -1.27
C THR A 188 -1.03 -9.46 -2.65
N HIS A 189 -0.01 -10.33 -2.71
CA HIS A 189 0.49 -10.89 -3.99
C HIS A 189 -0.54 -11.74 -4.70
N LYS A 190 -1.37 -12.47 -3.95
CA LYS A 190 -2.45 -13.30 -4.51
C LYS A 190 -3.50 -12.52 -5.31
N ARG A 191 -3.50 -11.19 -5.25
CA ARG A 191 -4.49 -10.34 -5.92
C ARG A 191 -3.98 -9.71 -7.20
N LEU A 192 -2.70 -9.41 -7.30
CA LEU A 192 -2.09 -9.07 -8.58
C LEU A 192 -2.16 -10.27 -9.52
N ASP A 193 -1.95 -11.50 -8.97
CA ASP A 193 -2.09 -12.76 -9.70
C ASP A 193 -3.52 -13.03 -10.21
N GLU A 194 -4.54 -12.40 -9.62
CA GLU A 194 -5.95 -12.54 -10.00
C GLU A 194 -6.43 -11.44 -10.97
N LEU A 195 -5.61 -10.40 -11.24
CA LEU A 195 -5.95 -9.32 -12.17
C LEU A 195 -5.76 -9.76 -13.62
N HIS A 196 -6.52 -9.12 -14.51
CA HIS A 196 -6.29 -9.30 -15.94
C HIS A 196 -4.95 -8.67 -16.35
N PRO A 197 -4.18 -9.25 -17.27
CA PRO A 197 -2.88 -8.71 -17.71
C PRO A 197 -2.90 -7.23 -18.09
N ALA A 198 -3.93 -6.77 -18.81
CA ALA A 198 -4.10 -5.35 -19.13
C ALA A 198 -4.22 -4.45 -17.89
N ASP A 199 -4.90 -4.92 -16.82
CA ASP A 199 -5.01 -4.17 -15.57
C ASP A 199 -3.66 -4.09 -14.85
N VAL A 200 -2.85 -5.15 -14.94
CA VAL A 200 -1.47 -5.16 -14.40
C VAL A 200 -0.59 -4.21 -15.20
N ALA A 201 -0.71 -4.17 -16.52
CA ALA A 201 -0.01 -3.23 -17.40
C ALA A 201 -0.32 -1.78 -17.01
N ASP A 202 -1.60 -1.40 -16.90
CA ASP A 202 -2.04 -0.07 -16.49
C ASP A 202 -1.44 0.37 -15.13
N ILE A 203 -1.29 -0.58 -14.19
CA ILE A 203 -0.65 -0.32 -12.89
C ILE A 203 0.85 -0.09 -13.06
N LEU A 204 1.54 -0.96 -13.81
CA LEU A 204 2.98 -0.87 -14.03
C LEU A 204 3.39 0.43 -14.73
N GLU A 205 2.60 0.92 -15.67
CA GLU A 205 2.84 2.18 -16.38
C GLU A 205 2.79 3.42 -15.47
N GLN A 206 1.97 3.37 -14.40
CA GLN A 206 1.82 4.47 -13.44
C GLN A 206 2.94 4.51 -12.38
N LEU A 207 3.80 3.48 -12.31
CA LEU A 207 4.86 3.36 -11.33
C LEU A 207 6.17 3.99 -11.81
N ASP A 208 6.96 4.52 -10.86
CA ASP A 208 8.35 4.82 -11.14
C ASP A 208 9.17 3.53 -11.38
N PRO A 209 10.35 3.60 -12.05
CA PRO A 209 11.13 2.42 -12.43
C PRO A 209 11.44 1.48 -11.25
N GLN A 210 11.72 2.02 -10.05
CA GLN A 210 12.06 1.23 -8.88
C GLN A 210 10.85 0.49 -8.30
N GLN A 211 9.71 1.16 -8.24
CA GLN A 211 8.44 0.58 -7.80
C GLN A 211 7.95 -0.48 -8.78
N ARG A 212 8.05 -0.19 -10.08
CA ARG A 212 7.72 -1.10 -11.18
C ARG A 212 8.51 -2.41 -11.08
N ALA A 213 9.82 -2.32 -10.89
CA ALA A 213 10.69 -3.48 -10.70
C ALA A 213 10.29 -4.31 -9.46
N ASN A 214 9.87 -3.65 -8.38
CA ASN A 214 9.42 -4.34 -7.17
C ASN A 214 8.12 -5.12 -7.39
N VAL A 215 7.11 -4.52 -8.03
CA VAL A 215 5.84 -5.20 -8.36
C VAL A 215 6.10 -6.37 -9.30
N PHE A 216 6.89 -6.13 -10.35
CA PHE A 216 7.19 -7.10 -11.38
C PHE A 216 7.95 -8.34 -10.88
N GLN A 217 8.77 -8.21 -9.83
CA GLN A 217 9.46 -9.36 -9.21
C GLN A 217 8.50 -10.39 -8.61
N HIS A 218 7.26 -10.03 -8.35
CA HIS A 218 6.25 -10.89 -7.73
C HIS A 218 5.32 -11.56 -8.75
N LEU A 219 5.36 -11.12 -10.01
CA LEU A 219 4.64 -11.78 -11.10
C LEU A 219 5.40 -13.03 -11.53
N ASP A 220 4.67 -14.10 -11.85
CA ASP A 220 5.26 -15.22 -12.56
C ASP A 220 5.60 -14.84 -14.01
N ASP A 221 6.40 -15.66 -14.68
CA ASP A 221 6.90 -15.31 -16.01
C ASP A 221 5.77 -15.23 -17.06
N ALA A 222 4.73 -16.05 -16.94
CA ALA A 222 3.59 -16.01 -17.86
C ALA A 222 2.78 -14.71 -17.70
N GLN A 223 2.46 -14.32 -16.46
CA GLN A 223 1.76 -13.07 -16.16
C GLN A 223 2.60 -11.84 -16.53
N ALA A 224 3.91 -11.91 -16.28
CA ALA A 224 4.85 -10.87 -16.64
C ALA A 224 4.89 -10.64 -18.16
N THR A 225 4.95 -11.74 -18.95
CA THR A 225 4.93 -11.70 -20.41
C THR A 225 3.63 -11.10 -20.92
N GLU A 226 2.48 -11.59 -20.43
CA GLU A 226 1.17 -11.09 -20.86
C GLU A 226 1.00 -9.61 -20.46
N ALA A 227 1.43 -9.18 -19.26
CA ALA A 227 1.34 -7.78 -18.84
C ALA A 227 2.20 -6.86 -19.72
N ILE A 228 3.42 -7.28 -20.11
CA ILE A 228 4.26 -6.49 -21.02
C ILE A 228 3.62 -6.37 -22.40
N SER A 229 3.01 -7.45 -22.92
CA SER A 229 2.33 -7.41 -24.22
C SER A 229 1.11 -6.47 -24.25
N GLU A 230 0.49 -6.23 -23.11
CA GLU A 230 -0.66 -5.32 -22.97
C GLU A 230 -0.26 -3.86 -22.64
N MET A 231 1.02 -3.58 -22.38
CA MET A 231 1.51 -2.21 -22.13
C MET A 231 1.50 -1.38 -23.42
N ASP A 232 1.39 -0.06 -23.29
CA ASP A 232 1.59 0.86 -24.41
C ASP A 232 3.02 0.74 -24.95
N ASP A 233 3.19 0.75 -26.28
CA ASP A 233 4.47 0.51 -26.99
C ASP A 233 5.61 1.37 -26.44
N GLU A 234 5.33 2.63 -26.05
CA GLU A 234 6.34 3.56 -25.52
C GLU A 234 6.93 3.11 -24.17
N TYR A 235 6.19 2.30 -23.38
CA TYR A 235 6.65 1.81 -22.08
C TYR A 235 7.29 0.43 -22.14
N GLN A 236 6.96 -0.38 -23.15
CA GLN A 236 7.46 -1.76 -23.28
C GLN A 236 8.99 -1.80 -23.37
N ALA A 237 9.56 -1.00 -24.29
CA ALA A 237 10.98 -0.95 -24.54
C ALA A 237 11.75 -0.39 -23.33
N ASP A 238 11.29 0.73 -22.74
CA ASP A 238 11.88 1.31 -21.52
C ASP A 238 11.88 0.32 -20.36
N PHE A 239 10.80 -0.45 -20.25
CA PHE A 239 10.65 -1.46 -19.21
C PHE A 239 11.65 -2.62 -19.37
N ILE A 240 11.77 -3.16 -20.58
CA ILE A 240 12.73 -4.23 -20.90
C ILE A 240 14.18 -3.75 -20.76
N GLU A 241 14.46 -2.47 -21.06
CA GLU A 241 15.79 -1.87 -20.89
C GLU A 241 16.23 -1.90 -19.40
N ASP A 242 15.30 -1.68 -18.48
CA ASP A 242 15.54 -1.63 -17.03
C ASP A 242 15.64 -3.02 -16.38
N LEU A 243 15.18 -4.09 -17.04
CA LEU A 243 15.20 -5.44 -16.48
C LEU A 243 16.60 -6.09 -16.53
N ASP A 244 16.79 -7.06 -15.64
CA ASP A 244 17.92 -7.99 -15.74
C ASP A 244 17.92 -8.73 -17.09
N ASP A 245 19.08 -8.81 -17.72
CA ASP A 245 19.21 -9.32 -19.09
C ASP A 245 18.72 -10.77 -19.25
N ALA A 246 18.96 -11.64 -18.26
CA ALA A 246 18.54 -13.03 -18.34
C ALA A 246 17.02 -13.16 -18.27
N ARG A 247 16.39 -12.38 -17.39
CA ARG A 247 14.92 -12.37 -17.25
C ARG A 247 14.28 -11.73 -18.47
N ALA A 248 14.79 -10.57 -18.92
CA ALA A 248 14.29 -9.89 -20.13
C ALA A 248 14.35 -10.81 -21.37
N ALA A 249 15.45 -11.54 -21.54
CA ALA A 249 15.60 -12.51 -22.64
C ALA A 249 14.61 -13.67 -22.55
N GLY A 250 14.33 -14.17 -21.32
CA GLY A 250 13.31 -15.21 -21.12
C GLY A 250 11.92 -14.74 -21.49
N LEU A 251 11.50 -13.58 -21.01
CA LEU A 251 10.18 -12.99 -21.29
C LEU A 251 9.97 -12.74 -22.78
N LEU A 252 10.95 -12.11 -23.45
CA LEU A 252 10.87 -11.90 -24.91
C LEU A 252 10.86 -13.20 -25.71
N GLY A 253 11.50 -14.27 -25.18
CA GLY A 253 11.44 -15.60 -25.79
C GLY A 253 10.08 -16.29 -25.66
N ASP A 254 9.32 -15.96 -24.63
CA ASP A 254 7.99 -16.50 -24.35
C ASP A 254 6.85 -15.68 -25.02
N MET A 255 7.16 -14.49 -25.58
CA MET A 255 6.22 -13.64 -26.33
C MET A 255 5.98 -14.14 -27.75
N ASP A 256 4.90 -13.64 -28.39
CA ASP A 256 4.74 -13.78 -29.82
C ASP A 256 5.92 -13.11 -30.55
N PRO A 257 6.53 -13.79 -31.56
CA PRO A 257 7.77 -13.30 -32.18
C PRO A 257 7.67 -11.95 -32.88
N ASP A 258 6.51 -11.52 -33.33
CA ASP A 258 6.27 -10.21 -33.88
C ASP A 258 6.22 -9.12 -32.82
N ASP A 259 5.54 -9.36 -31.70
CA ASP A 259 5.52 -8.45 -30.55
C ASP A 259 6.92 -8.28 -29.95
N ALA A 260 7.63 -9.40 -29.72
CA ALA A 260 9.01 -9.37 -29.25
C ALA A 260 9.95 -8.62 -30.21
N ALA A 261 9.73 -8.74 -31.54
CA ALA A 261 10.53 -8.03 -32.55
C ALA A 261 10.29 -6.51 -32.52
N ASP A 262 9.07 -6.08 -32.26
CA ASP A 262 8.73 -4.68 -32.13
C ASP A 262 9.42 -4.05 -30.90
N ILE A 263 9.37 -4.72 -29.76
CA ILE A 263 10.09 -4.30 -28.54
C ILE A 263 11.61 -4.24 -28.79
N VAL A 264 12.19 -5.34 -29.34
CA VAL A 264 13.65 -5.42 -29.59
C VAL A 264 14.13 -4.34 -30.54
N ARG A 265 13.30 -3.90 -31.48
CA ARG A 265 13.67 -2.81 -32.41
C ARG A 265 13.79 -1.45 -31.71
N ASP A 266 13.03 -1.24 -30.65
CA ASP A 266 13.00 0.04 -29.92
C ASP A 266 14.01 0.07 -28.76
N LEU A 267 14.67 -1.07 -28.42
CA LEU A 267 15.76 -1.14 -27.46
C LEU A 267 17.06 -0.49 -27.97
N SER A 268 17.95 -0.16 -27.05
CA SER A 268 19.35 0.18 -27.40
C SER A 268 20.00 -1.00 -28.12
N TYR A 269 20.88 -0.72 -29.11
CA TYR A 269 21.58 -1.76 -29.88
C TYR A 269 22.33 -2.75 -28.98
N GLU A 270 22.96 -2.26 -27.90
CA GLU A 270 23.73 -3.08 -26.96
C GLU A 270 22.82 -4.02 -26.20
N LYS A 271 21.67 -3.54 -25.70
CA LYS A 271 20.67 -4.36 -25.00
C LYS A 271 20.08 -5.38 -25.94
N ALA A 272 19.58 -4.97 -27.12
CA ALA A 272 18.99 -5.87 -28.11
C ALA A 272 19.92 -7.05 -28.49
N GLU A 273 21.20 -6.79 -28.80
CA GLU A 273 22.17 -7.83 -29.11
C GLU A 273 22.49 -8.73 -27.92
N THR A 274 22.46 -8.19 -26.70
CA THR A 274 22.67 -8.97 -25.48
C THR A 274 21.51 -9.93 -25.26
N LEU A 275 20.26 -9.44 -25.35
CA LEU A 275 19.06 -10.25 -25.15
C LEU A 275 18.95 -11.33 -26.23
N LEU A 276 19.13 -11.00 -27.51
CA LEU A 276 19.10 -11.96 -28.61
C LEU A 276 20.19 -13.04 -28.53
N ARG A 277 21.26 -12.78 -27.79
CA ARG A 277 22.34 -13.77 -27.52
C ARG A 277 21.99 -14.67 -26.35
N LEU A 278 21.24 -14.18 -25.36
CA LEU A 278 20.81 -14.93 -24.17
C LEU A 278 19.58 -15.79 -24.42
N MET A 279 18.76 -15.42 -25.40
CA MET A 279 17.61 -16.21 -25.84
C MET A 279 18.04 -17.56 -26.44
N GLY A 280 17.08 -18.49 -26.56
CA GLY A 280 17.21 -19.70 -27.36
C GLY A 280 17.50 -19.39 -28.84
N VAL A 281 18.27 -20.24 -29.49
CA VAL A 281 18.67 -20.05 -30.91
C VAL A 281 17.44 -19.95 -31.84
N GLU A 282 16.39 -20.69 -31.54
CA GLU A 282 15.16 -20.71 -32.33
C GLU A 282 14.41 -19.38 -32.19
N ASP A 283 14.18 -18.89 -30.99
CA ASP A 283 13.47 -17.66 -30.70
C ASP A 283 14.21 -16.44 -31.24
N ALA A 284 15.52 -16.35 -30.99
CA ALA A 284 16.36 -15.27 -31.53
C ALA A 284 16.37 -15.24 -33.07
N THR A 285 16.28 -16.40 -33.73
CA THR A 285 16.24 -16.49 -35.19
C THR A 285 14.89 -16.03 -35.74
N GLU A 286 13.81 -16.39 -35.06
CA GLU A 286 12.48 -15.99 -35.45
C GLU A 286 12.28 -14.47 -35.28
N ILE A 287 12.67 -13.91 -34.14
CA ILE A 287 12.62 -12.47 -33.85
C ILE A 287 13.44 -11.69 -34.89
N ARG A 288 14.68 -12.11 -35.19
CA ARG A 288 15.51 -11.48 -36.23
C ARG A 288 14.86 -11.55 -37.61
N ARG A 289 14.15 -12.62 -37.91
CA ARG A 289 13.40 -12.75 -39.16
C ARG A 289 12.23 -11.76 -39.27
N GLN A 290 11.54 -11.49 -38.16
CA GLN A 290 10.47 -10.53 -38.11
C GLN A 290 11.00 -9.09 -38.21
N ILE A 291 12.08 -8.75 -37.52
CA ILE A 291 12.75 -7.46 -37.66
C ILE A 291 13.14 -7.19 -39.14
N GLY A 292 13.66 -8.21 -39.84
CA GLY A 292 14.04 -8.12 -41.25
C GLY A 292 12.88 -7.94 -42.22
N ARG A 293 11.67 -8.37 -41.86
CA ARG A 293 10.47 -8.22 -42.70
C ARG A 293 9.86 -6.83 -42.65
N ALA A 294 9.98 -6.15 -41.54
CA ALA A 294 9.46 -4.78 -41.38
C ALA A 294 10.21 -3.73 -42.19
N HIS A 295 11.32 -4.09 -42.83
CA HIS A 295 12.16 -3.19 -43.65
C HIS A 295 11.95 -3.37 -45.17
N VAL A 296 10.94 -4.16 -45.62
CA VAL A 296 10.56 -4.33 -47.03
C VAL A 296 9.17 -3.74 -47.28
#